data_b834481f7fc878bcd18b0ec949c8af67
#
_entry.id   b834481f7fc878bcd18b0ec949c8af67
#
_cell.length_a   1.000
_cell.length_b   1.000
_cell.length_c   1.000
_cell.angle_alpha   90.00
_cell.angle_beta   90.00
_cell.angle_gamma   90.00
#
_symmetry.space_group_name_H-M   'P 1'
#
loop_
_entity.id
_entity.type
_entity.pdbx_description
1 polymer ?
#
loop_
_entity_poly.entity_id
_entity_poly.type
_entity_poly.pdbx_seq_one_letter_code
_entity_poly.pdbx_strand_id
1 'polypeptide(L)'
;MVDRRVELLQNVPLFAGSSKRQLRGILDWTKEYNYPPGATLVREGTQGQTLFVLMEGYAKVVRGGKTITRLGSGDFFGETAMLDGRARTASVVADGPVHCLILRRTEFRQFMEGDPSIAWNMLVGLAARLRPD
;
A
#
# COMPACT_ATOMS: atom_id res chain seq x y z
N MET A 1 -20.19 13.70 -0.38
CA MET A 1 -19.99 12.25 -0.17
C MET A 1 -18.52 11.97 0.00
N VAL A 2 -18.15 11.22 1.02
CA VAL A 2 -16.74 10.89 1.30
C VAL A 2 -16.34 9.66 0.47
N ASP A 3 -15.25 9.78 -0.26
CA ASP A 3 -14.71 8.62 -1.00
C ASP A 3 -13.94 7.75 -0.01
N ARG A 4 -14.41 6.53 0.22
CA ARG A 4 -13.78 5.56 1.12
C ARG A 4 -12.31 5.30 0.76
N ARG A 5 -11.98 5.34 -0.53
CA ARG A 5 -10.60 5.11 -0.98
C ARG A 5 -9.65 6.19 -0.47
N VAL A 6 -10.12 7.45 -0.39
CA VAL A 6 -9.33 8.54 0.19
C VAL A 6 -9.04 8.25 1.65
N GLU A 7 -10.05 7.82 2.41
CA GLU A 7 -9.87 7.48 3.83
C GLU A 7 -8.89 6.33 4.02
N LEU A 8 -8.97 5.31 3.17
CA LEU A 8 -8.04 4.19 3.23
C LEU A 8 -6.60 4.64 2.96
N LEU A 9 -6.39 5.49 1.98
CA LEU A 9 -5.06 6.03 1.69
C LEU A 9 -4.53 6.88 2.84
N GLN A 10 -5.38 7.65 3.51
CA GLN A 10 -4.95 8.47 4.66
C GLN A 10 -4.38 7.64 5.80
N ASN A 11 -4.81 6.39 5.93
CA ASN A 11 -4.32 5.48 6.96
C ASN A 11 -2.96 4.87 6.64
N VAL A 12 -2.48 4.99 5.41
CA VAL A 12 -1.14 4.56 5.03
C VAL A 12 -0.16 5.63 5.52
N PRO A 13 0.83 5.28 6.36
CA PRO A 13 1.74 6.29 6.96
C PRO A 13 2.41 7.19 5.93
N LEU A 14 2.76 6.65 4.77
CA LEU A 14 3.36 7.43 3.69
C LEU A 14 2.48 8.61 3.27
N PHE A 15 1.16 8.47 3.36
CA PHE A 15 0.20 9.47 2.92
C PHE A 15 -0.46 10.26 4.05
N ALA A 16 -0.05 10.01 5.30
CA ALA A 16 -0.70 10.64 6.47
C ALA A 16 -0.62 12.17 6.46
N GLY A 17 0.44 12.72 5.89
CA GLY A 17 0.61 14.18 5.76
C GLY A 17 0.02 14.78 4.50
N SER A 18 -0.59 13.99 3.63
CA SER A 18 -1.13 14.46 2.35
C SER A 18 -2.55 15.01 2.53
N SER A 19 -2.89 16.05 1.76
CA SER A 19 -4.25 16.58 1.76
C SER A 19 -5.21 15.65 1.03
N LYS A 20 -6.50 15.81 1.28
CA LYS A 20 -7.53 15.05 0.55
C LYS A 20 -7.44 15.27 -0.94
N ARG A 21 -7.13 16.49 -1.36
CA ARG A 21 -6.94 16.82 -2.77
C ARG A 21 -5.78 16.02 -3.38
N GLN A 22 -4.65 15.94 -2.66
CA GLN A 22 -3.49 15.15 -3.12
C GLN A 22 -3.84 13.67 -3.19
N LEU A 23 -4.57 13.15 -2.20
CA LEU A 23 -4.98 11.75 -2.20
C LEU A 23 -5.94 11.42 -3.34
N ARG A 24 -6.86 12.33 -3.66
CA ARG A 24 -7.71 12.15 -4.83
C ARG A 24 -6.91 12.10 -6.12
N GLY A 25 -5.84 12.91 -6.22
CA GLY A 25 -4.93 12.85 -7.35
C GLY A 25 -4.22 11.51 -7.46
N ILE A 26 -3.78 10.95 -6.33
CA ILE A 26 -3.14 9.63 -6.29
C ILE A 26 -4.10 8.55 -6.77
N LEU A 27 -5.38 8.64 -6.43
CA LEU A 27 -6.36 7.65 -6.85
C LEU A 27 -6.45 7.50 -8.37
N ASP A 28 -6.19 8.56 -9.13
CA ASP A 28 -6.18 8.50 -10.59
C ASP A 28 -5.07 7.59 -11.13
N TRP A 29 -4.05 7.32 -10.32
CA TRP A 29 -2.91 6.46 -10.66
C TRP A 29 -3.02 5.06 -10.08
N THR A 30 -4.04 4.80 -9.26
CA THR A 30 -4.27 3.48 -8.66
C THR A 30 -5.17 2.65 -9.56
N LYS A 31 -5.11 1.33 -9.35
CA LYS A 31 -6.03 0.37 -9.96
C LYS A 31 -6.65 -0.49 -8.88
N GLU A 32 -7.84 -1.00 -9.14
CA GLU A 32 -8.51 -1.92 -8.23
C GLU A 32 -8.45 -3.32 -8.80
N TYR A 33 -8.12 -4.28 -7.95
CA TYR A 33 -8.04 -5.70 -8.34
C TYR A 33 -8.78 -6.56 -7.34
N ASN A 34 -9.42 -7.60 -7.88
CA ASN A 34 -10.04 -8.65 -7.09
C ASN A 34 -9.18 -9.90 -7.18
N TYR A 35 -8.93 -10.51 -6.03
CA TYR A 35 -8.17 -11.76 -5.93
C TYR A 35 -9.07 -12.87 -5.39
N PRO A 36 -9.06 -14.06 -6.00
CA PRO A 36 -9.82 -15.19 -5.47
C PRO A 36 -9.17 -15.76 -4.21
N PRO A 37 -9.91 -16.54 -3.40
CA PRO A 37 -9.34 -17.22 -2.25
C PRO A 37 -8.09 -18.01 -2.62
N GLY A 38 -7.05 -17.92 -1.80
CA GLY A 38 -5.81 -18.66 -2.01
C GLY A 38 -4.83 -18.02 -2.98
N ALA A 39 -5.19 -16.92 -3.63
CA ALA A 39 -4.28 -16.24 -4.57
C ALA A 39 -3.09 -15.66 -3.81
N THR A 40 -1.90 -15.75 -4.40
CA THR A 40 -0.71 -15.11 -3.88
C THR A 40 -0.62 -13.70 -4.47
N LEU A 41 -0.76 -12.68 -3.61
CA LEU A 41 -0.67 -11.28 -4.04
C LEU A 41 0.77 -10.88 -4.30
N VAL A 42 1.66 -11.22 -3.37
CA VAL A 42 3.11 -11.06 -3.50
C VAL A 42 3.81 -12.28 -2.96
N ARG A 43 4.97 -12.58 -3.50
CA ARG A 43 5.75 -13.77 -3.14
C ARG A 43 7.07 -13.37 -2.49
N GLU A 44 7.37 -13.99 -1.36
CA GLU A 44 8.63 -13.81 -0.63
C GLU A 44 9.82 -14.01 -1.57
N GLY A 45 10.81 -13.15 -1.47
CA GLY A 45 12.02 -13.21 -2.26
C GLY A 45 11.94 -12.60 -3.65
N THR A 46 10.74 -12.28 -4.16
CA THR A 46 10.60 -11.59 -5.44
C THR A 46 10.78 -10.09 -5.27
N GLN A 47 11.26 -9.43 -6.31
CA GLN A 47 11.41 -7.99 -6.31
C GLN A 47 10.03 -7.32 -6.30
N GLY A 48 9.84 -6.36 -5.39
CA GLY A 48 8.57 -5.68 -5.23
C GLY A 48 8.65 -4.22 -5.63
N GLN A 49 7.57 -3.70 -6.24
CA GLN A 49 7.48 -2.31 -6.65
C GLN A 49 6.07 -1.75 -6.48
N THR A 50 5.25 -2.41 -5.67
CA THR A 50 3.83 -2.11 -5.62
C THR A 50 3.34 -2.01 -4.18
N LEU A 51 2.58 -0.95 -3.90
CA LEU A 51 1.82 -0.79 -2.67
C LEU A 51 0.43 -1.38 -2.88
N PHE A 52 -0.02 -2.18 -1.90
CA PHE A 52 -1.37 -2.73 -1.86
C PHE A 52 -2.10 -2.17 -0.65
N VAL A 53 -3.34 -1.75 -0.84
CA VAL A 53 -4.23 -1.36 0.25
C VAL A 53 -5.47 -2.25 0.17
N LEU A 54 -5.76 -3.01 1.23
CA LEU A 54 -6.93 -3.86 1.27
C LEU A 54 -8.18 -3.02 1.48
N MET A 55 -9.11 -3.11 0.54
CA MET A 55 -10.42 -2.48 0.67
C MET A 55 -11.40 -3.42 1.37
N GLU A 56 -11.37 -4.70 0.98
CA GLU A 56 -12.26 -5.73 1.53
C GLU A 56 -11.53 -7.07 1.56
N GLY A 57 -11.89 -7.91 2.54
CA GLY A 57 -11.36 -9.26 2.67
C GLY A 57 -10.18 -9.35 3.61
N TYR A 58 -9.59 -10.53 3.66
CA TYR A 58 -8.48 -10.86 4.55
C TYR A 58 -7.34 -11.49 3.77
N ALA A 59 -6.12 -11.24 4.23
CA ALA A 59 -4.93 -11.85 3.67
C ALA A 59 -3.99 -12.26 4.79
N LYS A 60 -3.20 -13.30 4.53
CA LYS A 60 -2.19 -13.79 5.48
C LYS A 60 -0.82 -13.37 5.01
N VAL A 61 -0.01 -12.86 5.94
CA VAL A 61 1.41 -12.60 5.69
C VAL A 61 2.18 -13.83 6.12
N VAL A 62 2.92 -14.43 5.18
CA VAL A 62 3.60 -15.71 5.39
C VAL A 62 5.09 -15.53 5.14
N ARG A 63 5.92 -15.96 6.09
CA ARG A 63 7.37 -15.93 5.98
C ARG A 63 7.94 -17.29 6.38
N GLY A 64 8.77 -17.87 5.51
CA GLY A 64 9.35 -19.18 5.77
C GLY A 64 8.30 -20.26 6.01
N GLY A 65 7.17 -20.19 5.31
CA GLY A 65 6.07 -21.14 5.46
C GLY A 65 5.17 -20.93 6.67
N LYS A 66 5.43 -19.91 7.49
CA LYS A 66 4.64 -19.64 8.69
C LYS A 66 3.82 -18.35 8.53
N THR A 67 2.57 -18.39 8.95
CA THR A 67 1.72 -17.19 9.02
C THR A 67 2.20 -16.33 10.19
N ILE A 68 2.67 -15.12 9.90
CA ILE A 68 3.16 -14.19 10.93
C ILE A 68 2.12 -13.17 11.34
N THR A 69 1.19 -12.83 10.45
CA THR A 69 0.10 -11.91 10.78
C THR A 69 -1.01 -12.03 9.75
N ARG A 70 -2.13 -11.43 10.05
CA ARG A 70 -3.30 -11.38 9.17
C ARG A 70 -3.67 -9.92 8.92
N LEU A 71 -3.98 -9.60 7.66
CA LEU A 71 -4.39 -8.28 7.24
C LEU A 71 -5.88 -8.28 6.93
N GLY A 72 -6.52 -7.15 7.16
CA GLY A 72 -7.94 -6.96 6.85
C GLY A 72 -8.19 -5.63 6.18
N SER A 73 -9.46 -5.26 6.03
CA SER A 73 -9.87 -4.02 5.39
C SER A 73 -9.19 -2.82 6.06
N GLY A 74 -8.59 -1.95 5.26
CA GLY A 74 -7.86 -0.77 5.72
C GLY A 74 -6.37 -1.01 5.92
N ASP A 75 -5.93 -2.26 5.96
CA ASP A 75 -4.50 -2.57 6.07
C ASP A 75 -3.82 -2.42 4.73
N PHE A 76 -2.50 -2.28 4.77
CA PHE A 76 -1.68 -2.09 3.58
C PHE A 76 -0.38 -2.89 3.70
N PHE A 77 0.27 -3.11 2.56
CA PHE A 77 1.60 -3.70 2.54
C PHE A 77 2.33 -3.31 1.25
N GLY A 78 3.64 -3.46 1.24
CA GLY A 78 4.46 -3.17 0.07
C GLY A 78 4.90 -1.72 -0.06
N GLU A 79 4.59 -0.87 0.91
CA GLU A 79 4.99 0.54 0.93
C GLU A 79 6.51 0.71 0.77
N THR A 80 7.28 -0.04 1.55
CA THR A 80 8.74 0.02 1.52
C THR A 80 9.28 -0.45 0.17
N ALA A 81 8.77 -1.56 -0.34
CA ALA A 81 9.21 -2.11 -1.62
C ALA A 81 8.86 -1.19 -2.78
N MET A 82 7.72 -0.49 -2.72
CA MET A 82 7.36 0.50 -3.72
C MET A 82 8.40 1.61 -3.77
N LEU A 83 8.93 2.03 -2.62
CA LEU A 83 9.90 3.12 -2.54
C LEU A 83 11.30 2.68 -2.93
N ASP A 84 11.79 1.56 -2.40
CA ASP A 84 13.19 1.16 -2.59
C ASP A 84 13.40 0.03 -3.61
N GLY A 85 12.33 -0.62 -4.07
CA GLY A 85 12.39 -1.67 -5.07
C GLY A 85 13.04 -2.97 -4.62
N ARG A 86 13.24 -3.16 -3.31
CA ARG A 86 13.89 -4.35 -2.78
C ARG A 86 12.98 -5.57 -2.79
N ALA A 87 13.58 -6.74 -2.58
CA ALA A 87 12.86 -8.00 -2.54
C ALA A 87 11.84 -8.03 -1.40
N ARG A 88 10.72 -8.72 -1.63
CA ARG A 88 9.68 -8.93 -0.64
C ARG A 88 10.21 -9.79 0.50
N THR A 89 9.96 -9.35 1.74
CA THR A 89 10.40 -10.08 2.94
C THR A 89 9.42 -11.16 3.37
N ALA A 90 8.24 -11.20 2.78
CA ALA A 90 7.22 -12.20 3.08
C ALA A 90 6.29 -12.35 1.88
N SER A 91 5.55 -13.43 1.84
CA SER A 91 4.45 -13.63 0.91
C SER A 91 3.15 -13.10 1.52
N VAL A 92 2.22 -12.67 0.68
CA VAL A 92 0.86 -12.31 1.11
C VAL A 92 -0.12 -13.12 0.29
N VAL A 93 -0.97 -13.87 0.96
CA VAL A 93 -1.89 -14.82 0.35
C VAL A 93 -3.32 -14.48 0.75
N ALA A 94 -4.21 -14.43 -0.23
CA ALA A 94 -5.62 -14.12 0.02
C ALA A 94 -6.26 -15.22 0.88
N ASP A 95 -6.89 -14.81 1.98
CA ASP A 95 -7.62 -15.69 2.89
C ASP A 95 -9.11 -15.40 2.72
N GLY A 96 -9.67 -15.91 1.64
CA GLY A 96 -10.97 -15.53 1.11
C GLY A 96 -10.83 -14.56 -0.05
N PRO A 97 -11.94 -14.07 -0.61
CA PRO A 97 -11.88 -13.05 -1.68
C PRO A 97 -11.30 -11.73 -1.15
N VAL A 98 -10.45 -11.10 -1.92
CA VAL A 98 -9.79 -9.84 -1.52
C VAL A 98 -9.97 -8.81 -2.64
N HIS A 99 -10.33 -7.59 -2.24
CA HIS A 99 -10.41 -6.44 -3.14
C HIS A 99 -9.37 -5.40 -2.68
N CYS A 100 -8.44 -5.04 -3.57
CA CYS A 100 -7.32 -4.15 -3.27
C CYS A 100 -7.28 -2.93 -4.17
N LEU A 101 -6.77 -1.82 -3.62
CA LEU A 101 -6.19 -0.74 -4.40
C LEU A 101 -4.71 -1.07 -4.61
N ILE A 102 -4.21 -0.81 -5.80
CA ILE A 102 -2.81 -1.07 -6.16
C ILE A 102 -2.21 0.20 -6.72
N LEU A 103 -1.04 0.58 -6.19
CA LEU A 103 -0.25 1.71 -6.68
C LEU A 103 1.16 1.21 -6.98
N ARG A 104 1.55 1.32 -8.24
CA ARG A 104 2.89 0.91 -8.68
C ARG A 104 3.88 2.05 -8.54
N ARG A 105 5.15 1.69 -8.36
CA ARG A 105 6.25 2.66 -8.23
C ARG A 105 6.32 3.62 -9.41
N THR A 106 6.12 3.13 -10.63
CA THR A 106 6.19 3.96 -11.84
C THR A 106 5.16 5.06 -11.83
N GLU A 107 3.90 4.71 -11.55
CA GLU A 107 2.80 5.67 -11.48
C GLU A 107 2.96 6.61 -10.30
N PHE A 108 3.45 6.09 -9.17
CA PHE A 108 3.72 6.90 -8.00
C PHE A 108 4.78 7.97 -8.28
N ARG A 109 5.85 7.60 -8.96
CA ARG A 109 6.90 8.55 -9.36
C ARG A 109 6.37 9.62 -10.30
N GLN A 110 5.58 9.23 -11.30
CA GLN A 110 4.97 10.18 -12.23
C GLN A 110 4.07 11.17 -11.51
N PHE A 111 3.30 10.69 -10.55
CA PHE A 111 2.44 11.56 -9.75
C PHE A 111 3.27 12.57 -8.95
N MET A 112 4.36 12.13 -8.32
CA MET A 112 5.23 13.02 -7.54
C MET A 112 5.92 14.06 -8.41
N GLU A 113 6.29 13.70 -9.63
CA GLU A 113 6.90 14.65 -10.57
C GLU A 113 5.93 15.77 -10.93
N GLY A 114 4.64 15.47 -10.98
CA GLY A 114 3.58 16.46 -11.24
C GLY A 114 3.22 17.32 -10.04
N ASP A 115 3.50 16.85 -8.81
CA ASP A 115 3.21 17.58 -7.58
C ASP A 115 4.33 17.34 -6.55
N PRO A 116 5.46 18.09 -6.69
CA PRO A 116 6.59 17.90 -5.77
C PRO A 116 6.28 18.15 -4.30
N SER A 117 5.25 18.95 -4.00
CA SER A 117 4.90 19.24 -2.61
C SER A 117 4.48 17.99 -1.83
N ILE A 118 3.97 16.98 -2.52
CA ILE A 118 3.55 15.75 -1.87
C ILE A 118 4.75 14.97 -1.31
N ALA A 119 5.92 15.07 -1.96
CA ALA A 119 7.13 14.41 -1.47
C ALA A 119 7.52 14.94 -0.10
N TRP A 120 7.43 16.25 0.12
CA TRP A 120 7.67 16.83 1.44
C TRP A 120 6.70 16.31 2.49
N ASN A 121 5.42 16.27 2.17
CA ASN A 121 4.39 15.76 3.08
C ASN A 121 4.64 14.31 3.44
N MET A 122 5.11 13.52 2.48
CA MET A 122 5.45 12.11 2.71
C MET A 122 6.64 11.96 3.64
N LEU A 123 7.67 12.79 3.44
CA LEU A 123 8.84 12.78 4.34
C LEU A 123 8.43 13.11 5.77
N VAL A 124 7.57 14.11 5.95
CA VAL A 124 7.05 14.48 7.28
C VAL A 124 6.28 13.32 7.90
N GLY A 125 5.42 12.64 7.13
CA GLY A 125 4.67 11.48 7.61
C GLY A 125 5.56 10.32 8.03
N LEU A 126 6.58 10.02 7.23
CA LEU A 126 7.54 8.97 7.55
C LEU A 126 8.40 9.33 8.77
N ALA A 127 8.82 10.58 8.87
CA ALA A 127 9.60 11.05 10.01
C ALA A 127 8.82 10.92 11.32
N ALA A 128 7.53 11.24 11.30
CA ALA A 128 6.67 11.10 12.47
C ALA A 128 6.61 9.65 12.93
N ARG A 129 6.59 8.71 12.00
CA ARG A 129 6.56 7.27 12.30
C ARG A 129 7.85 6.78 12.95
N LEU A 130 8.99 7.43 12.67
CA LEU A 130 10.28 7.05 13.22
C LEU A 130 10.52 7.60 14.63
N ARG A 131 9.67 8.49 15.14
CA ARG A 131 9.82 9.01 16.49
C ARG A 131 9.59 7.91 17.52
N PRO A 132 10.38 7.86 18.60
CA PRO A 132 10.29 6.75 19.57
C PRO A 132 9.06 6.80 20.47
N ASP A 133 8.27 7.84 20.46
CA ASP A 133 7.05 7.92 21.29
C ASP A 133 5.84 8.42 20.50
#